data_e8fd992002255a11a65015154a9522a1
#
_entry.id   e8fd992002255a11a65015154a9522a1
#
_cell.length_a   1.000
_cell.length_b   1.000
_cell.length_c   1.000
_cell.angle_alpha   90.00
_cell.angle_beta   90.00
_cell.angle_gamma   90.00
#
_symmetry.space_group_name_H-M   'P 1'
#
loop_
_entity.id
_entity.type
_entity.pdbx_description
1 polymer ?
#
loop_
_entity_poly.entity_id
_entity_poly.type
_entity_poly.pdbx_seq_one_letter_code
_entity_poly.pdbx_strand_id
1 'polypeptide(L)'
;MKTNQFRAMMLVLLMAVISLGRMNAQVITVSGTVTDAKDGNPLVGCSVQIKGTSKGAITNMKGRYTIQAKKGETLLFQYIGYKQERRVVKSATLDVKMKADDVVLEECVVVGYGHELKATKSVSAAYMAVCPTPGIMYDAVNAEEYGQIQENGFKSVSDAPLSTVSIDVDAASYSNMRRFINKGELPPVDAIRTEELVNYFSYDYPKPTGSDPVKITMEAGACPWNADHRLVRIGLKAREIPTDNLPASNLVFLIDVSGSMWGANRLDLVKSSLKLLVNNLRDKDKVAIVTYAGSAGVKLEATLGSDKQKIREAIDELTAGGSTAGGAGILLAYKIAKKNFISNGNNRIILCSDGDFNVGVSSAEGLEQLIEKERKSGVFLTVLGYGMGNYKDKKIQVLAEKGNGNHAYIDNLQEANRVLVGEFGATLHTVAKDVKLQVEFNPSQVQAYRLIGYESRLLKDEDFNNDAKDAGDMGAGHTVTAFYEVIPTGIKNEYVGKIDDLKYQKKEKVTVKPTGSNDLLTVKLRYKAPDKDVSKKMELPFVDNKGNNVSSDFRFASAVAMFGQLLRDSDFKGNASYDKVINLAKQGLNNDDKGYRREFIRLVEAAKGLERTNKN
;
A
#
# COMPACT_ATOMS: atom_id res chain seq x y z
N MET A 1 47.00 40.84 59.09
CA MET A 1 45.71 41.34 58.56
C MET A 1 45.71 41.72 57.07
N LYS A 2 46.87 42.02 56.43
CA LYS A 2 46.90 42.49 55.02
C LYS A 2 46.74 41.38 53.92
N THR A 3 47.09 40.12 54.27
CA THR A 3 47.07 38.98 53.29
C THR A 3 45.64 38.42 53.01
N ASN A 4 44.72 38.52 54.00
CA ASN A 4 43.33 38.01 53.79
C ASN A 4 42.45 38.96 53.01
N GLN A 5 42.72 40.26 53.09
CA GLN A 5 41.99 41.26 52.30
C GLN A 5 42.36 41.18 50.80
N PHE A 6 43.59 40.87 50.48
CA PHE A 6 44.03 40.68 49.10
C PHE A 6 43.45 39.43 48.46
N ARG A 7 43.34 38.32 49.22
CA ARG A 7 42.66 37.09 48.75
C ARG A 7 41.17 37.27 48.54
N ALA A 8 40.48 38.04 49.43
CA ALA A 8 39.08 38.35 49.27
C ALA A 8 38.79 39.25 48.03
N MET A 9 39.65 40.21 47.78
CA MET A 9 39.56 41.11 46.61
C MET A 9 39.85 40.34 45.29
N MET A 10 40.81 39.40 45.30
CA MET A 10 41.04 38.54 44.12
C MET A 10 39.87 37.60 43.85
N LEU A 11 39.21 37.05 44.88
CA LEU A 11 38.04 36.18 44.73
C LEU A 11 36.80 36.94 44.19
N VAL A 12 36.60 38.18 44.60
CA VAL A 12 35.56 39.06 44.09
C VAL A 12 35.82 39.44 42.63
N LEU A 13 37.08 39.71 42.27
CA LEU A 13 37.46 40.00 40.89
C LEU A 13 37.28 38.76 40.00
N LEU A 14 37.61 37.56 40.49
CA LEU A 14 37.41 36.31 39.77
C LEU A 14 35.92 36.00 39.56
N MET A 15 35.07 36.25 40.57
CA MET A 15 33.61 36.11 40.43
C MET A 15 33.01 37.13 39.47
N ALA A 16 33.53 38.35 39.42
CA ALA A 16 33.10 39.38 38.49
C ALA A 16 33.48 39.01 37.02
N VAL A 17 34.62 38.39 36.79
CA VAL A 17 35.03 37.93 35.47
C VAL A 17 34.21 36.70 35.02
N ILE A 18 33.80 35.83 35.93
CA ILE A 18 32.96 34.66 35.62
C ILE A 18 31.49 35.07 35.30
N SER A 19 31.01 36.17 35.91
CA SER A 19 29.66 36.69 35.64
C SER A 19 29.51 37.40 34.28
N LEU A 20 30.58 37.86 33.67
CA LEU A 20 30.58 38.53 32.36
C LEU A 20 30.56 37.54 31.18
N GLY A 21 30.70 36.22 31.41
CA GLY A 21 30.81 35.19 30.37
C GLY A 21 29.47 34.57 29.89
N ARG A 22 28.30 34.94 30.45
CA ARG A 22 26.99 34.45 29.99
C ARG A 22 26.20 35.51 29.26
N MET A 23 26.67 35.93 28.09
CA MET A 23 25.76 36.56 27.12
C MET A 23 24.82 35.45 26.60
N ASN A 24 23.64 35.30 27.23
CA ASN A 24 22.55 34.54 26.66
C ASN A 24 22.19 35.18 25.31
N ALA A 25 22.60 34.56 24.19
CA ALA A 25 22.20 35.03 22.87
C ALA A 25 20.67 34.99 22.79
N GLN A 26 20.05 36.16 22.73
CA GLN A 26 18.61 36.33 22.68
C GLN A 26 18.04 35.59 21.46
N VAL A 27 17.10 34.67 21.70
CA VAL A 27 16.34 34.03 20.63
C VAL A 27 15.37 35.05 20.06
N ILE A 28 15.44 35.30 18.79
CA ILE A 28 14.53 36.22 18.06
C ILE A 28 13.77 35.44 17.00
N THR A 29 12.55 35.90 16.72
CA THR A 29 11.79 35.39 15.56
C THR A 29 12.30 36.12 14.31
N VAL A 30 12.90 35.36 13.39
CA VAL A 30 13.39 35.86 12.12
C VAL A 30 12.36 35.53 11.05
N SER A 31 11.93 36.51 10.29
CA SER A 31 11.04 36.37 9.14
C SER A 31 11.63 37.06 7.92
N GLY A 32 11.25 36.62 6.73
CA GLY A 32 11.71 37.22 5.48
C GLY A 32 11.10 36.54 4.27
N THR A 33 11.50 37.03 3.09
CA THR A 33 11.06 36.49 1.80
C THR A 33 12.27 35.96 1.03
N VAL A 34 12.10 34.79 0.42
CA VAL A 34 13.10 34.20 -0.49
C VAL A 34 12.59 34.34 -1.91
N THR A 35 13.39 34.97 -2.78
CA THR A 35 13.03 35.23 -4.17
C THR A 35 14.16 34.81 -5.13
N ASP A 36 13.79 34.55 -6.37
CA ASP A 36 14.75 34.38 -7.46
C ASP A 36 15.50 35.69 -7.70
N ALA A 37 16.80 35.60 -7.88
CA ALA A 37 17.67 36.78 -8.13
C ALA A 37 17.47 37.39 -9.51
N LYS A 38 16.98 36.63 -10.51
CA LYS A 38 16.85 37.03 -11.92
C LYS A 38 15.52 37.74 -12.19
N ASP A 39 14.42 37.14 -11.77
CA ASP A 39 13.05 37.61 -12.06
C ASP A 39 12.28 38.12 -10.85
N GLY A 40 12.82 37.95 -9.63
CA GLY A 40 12.20 38.42 -8.39
C GLY A 40 11.00 37.58 -7.92
N ASN A 41 10.69 36.49 -8.60
CA ASN A 41 9.58 35.61 -8.23
C ASN A 41 9.80 34.96 -6.86
N PRO A 42 8.75 34.78 -6.04
CA PRO A 42 8.88 34.13 -4.75
C PRO A 42 9.21 32.64 -4.91
N LEU A 43 10.24 32.17 -4.20
CA LEU A 43 10.61 30.76 -4.18
C LEU A 43 9.80 30.03 -3.12
N VAL A 44 8.78 29.32 -3.57
CA VAL A 44 7.85 28.55 -2.73
C VAL A 44 8.47 27.18 -2.39
N GLY A 45 8.47 26.81 -1.10
CA GLY A 45 9.07 25.53 -0.70
C GLY A 45 10.58 25.57 -0.48
N CYS A 46 11.20 26.76 -0.48
CA CYS A 46 12.61 26.90 -0.14
C CYS A 46 12.85 26.49 1.33
N SER A 47 13.79 25.59 1.57
CA SER A 47 14.20 25.17 2.90
C SER A 47 15.10 26.22 3.55
N VAL A 48 14.78 26.59 4.80
CA VAL A 48 15.53 27.52 5.65
C VAL A 48 15.91 26.80 6.92
N GLN A 49 17.18 26.50 7.14
CA GLN A 49 17.65 25.70 8.27
C GLN A 49 18.72 26.43 9.07
N ILE A 50 18.72 26.29 10.39
CA ILE A 50 19.83 26.79 11.24
C ILE A 50 21.01 25.82 11.09
N LYS A 51 22.17 26.33 10.64
CA LYS A 51 23.38 25.52 10.43
C LYS A 51 23.77 24.73 11.67
N GLY A 52 23.94 23.41 11.49
CA GLY A 52 24.36 22.52 12.58
C GLY A 52 23.22 22.08 13.52
N THR A 53 21.96 22.34 13.17
CA THR A 53 20.80 21.89 13.96
C THR A 53 19.75 21.25 13.03
N SER A 54 18.78 20.56 13.64
CA SER A 54 17.59 20.03 12.92
C SER A 54 16.44 21.06 12.81
N LYS A 55 16.62 22.27 13.32
CA LYS A 55 15.57 23.31 13.27
C LYS A 55 15.52 23.99 11.93
N GLY A 56 14.36 24.02 11.31
CA GLY A 56 14.15 24.63 9.98
C GLY A 56 12.72 25.18 9.81
N ALA A 57 12.53 25.88 8.72
CA ALA A 57 11.25 26.38 8.22
C ALA A 57 11.23 26.24 6.68
N ILE A 58 10.05 26.33 6.08
CA ILE A 58 9.85 26.28 4.63
C ILE A 58 9.10 27.55 4.20
N THR A 59 9.44 28.09 3.04
CA THR A 59 8.76 29.27 2.51
C THR A 59 7.37 28.92 1.98
N ASN A 60 6.40 29.80 2.28
CA ASN A 60 5.00 29.66 1.86
C ASN A 60 4.78 30.12 0.40
N MET A 61 3.52 30.14 -0.07
CA MET A 61 3.10 30.54 -1.42
C MET A 61 3.57 31.95 -1.85
N LYS A 62 3.94 32.81 -0.89
CA LYS A 62 4.48 34.16 -1.14
C LYS A 62 6.00 34.23 -0.93
N GLY A 63 6.66 33.06 -0.86
CA GLY A 63 8.10 32.97 -0.58
C GLY A 63 8.48 33.37 0.86
N ARG A 64 7.53 33.53 1.79
CA ARG A 64 7.80 33.98 3.16
C ARG A 64 8.08 32.83 4.10
N TYR A 65 9.07 33.02 4.99
CA TYR A 65 9.40 32.09 6.07
C TYR A 65 9.42 32.79 7.41
N THR A 66 9.30 32.00 8.49
CA THR A 66 9.48 32.46 9.88
C THR A 66 10.19 31.35 10.66
N ILE A 67 11.28 31.70 11.35
CA ILE A 67 12.08 30.75 12.12
C ILE A 67 12.57 31.42 13.42
N GLN A 68 12.65 30.65 14.51
CA GLN A 68 13.25 31.10 15.76
C GLN A 68 14.75 30.78 15.76
N ALA A 69 15.59 31.80 15.78
CA ALA A 69 17.04 31.66 15.77
C ALA A 69 17.69 32.65 16.73
N LYS A 70 18.92 32.35 17.15
CA LYS A 70 19.72 33.28 17.96
C LYS A 70 20.45 34.29 17.08
N LYS A 71 20.58 35.50 17.54
CA LYS A 71 21.39 36.51 16.86
C LYS A 71 22.85 36.00 16.74
N GLY A 72 23.39 35.99 15.52
CA GLY A 72 24.70 35.43 15.20
C GLY A 72 24.68 34.01 14.60
N GLU A 73 23.57 33.28 14.70
CA GLU A 73 23.43 31.99 14.00
C GLU A 73 23.36 32.16 12.49
N THR A 74 23.75 31.12 11.76
CA THR A 74 23.73 31.14 10.29
C THR A 74 22.53 30.33 9.79
N LEU A 75 21.70 30.93 8.96
CA LEU A 75 20.64 30.25 8.22
C LEU A 75 21.18 29.77 6.87
N LEU A 76 20.83 28.54 6.51
CA LEU A 76 21.07 27.91 5.22
C LEU A 76 19.78 27.94 4.43
N PHE A 77 19.84 28.48 3.19
CA PHE A 77 18.73 28.50 2.24
C PHE A 77 19.04 27.55 1.11
N GLN A 78 18.17 26.57 0.90
CA GLN A 78 18.31 25.54 -0.12
C GLN A 78 17.05 25.44 -0.96
N TYR A 79 17.22 25.49 -2.27
CA TYR A 79 16.15 25.32 -3.24
C TYR A 79 16.67 24.61 -4.48
N ILE A 80 15.86 23.72 -5.06
CA ILE A 80 16.27 22.87 -6.20
C ILE A 80 16.56 23.75 -7.40
N GLY A 81 17.72 23.52 -8.05
CA GLY A 81 18.16 24.32 -9.19
C GLY A 81 18.76 25.68 -8.82
N TYR A 82 19.05 25.93 -7.54
CA TYR A 82 19.65 27.18 -7.05
C TYR A 82 20.87 26.90 -6.19
N LYS A 83 21.85 27.82 -6.25
CA LYS A 83 23.02 27.79 -5.37
C LYS A 83 22.61 28.00 -3.93
N GLN A 84 23.11 27.13 -3.01
CA GLN A 84 22.89 27.29 -1.59
C GLN A 84 23.33 28.65 -1.08
N GLU A 85 22.46 29.40 -0.41
CA GLU A 85 22.76 30.68 0.21
C GLU A 85 22.89 30.55 1.72
N ARG A 86 23.82 31.30 2.31
CA ARG A 86 24.13 31.34 3.75
C ARG A 86 24.02 32.75 4.25
N ARG A 87 23.24 32.98 5.30
CA ARG A 87 23.05 34.32 5.88
C ARG A 87 23.12 34.24 7.40
N VAL A 88 23.87 35.17 8.00
CA VAL A 88 23.96 35.32 9.46
C VAL A 88 22.78 36.14 9.94
N VAL A 89 22.12 35.69 11.00
CA VAL A 89 21.00 36.37 11.66
C VAL A 89 21.50 37.63 12.37
N LYS A 90 21.24 38.80 11.77
CA LYS A 90 21.60 40.12 12.32
C LYS A 90 20.38 40.88 12.86
N SER A 91 19.21 40.64 12.29
CA SER A 91 17.93 41.32 12.59
C SER A 91 16.75 40.34 12.55
N ALA A 92 15.57 40.78 12.99
CA ALA A 92 14.34 40.03 12.92
C ALA A 92 13.78 39.89 11.48
N THR A 93 14.28 40.67 10.53
CA THR A 93 13.90 40.58 9.12
C THR A 93 15.12 40.23 8.26
N LEU A 94 14.99 39.21 7.39
CA LEU A 94 16.07 38.73 6.55
C LEU A 94 15.53 38.21 5.21
N ASP A 95 15.54 39.08 4.19
CA ASP A 95 15.17 38.72 2.84
C ASP A 95 16.37 38.15 2.08
N VAL A 96 16.14 37.13 1.24
CA VAL A 96 17.19 36.41 0.54
C VAL A 96 16.86 36.29 -0.96
N LYS A 97 17.80 36.62 -1.80
CA LYS A 97 17.75 36.38 -3.26
C LYS A 97 18.65 35.20 -3.58
N MET A 98 18.09 34.14 -4.16
CA MET A 98 18.83 32.96 -4.58
C MET A 98 19.12 33.02 -6.08
N LYS A 99 20.32 32.61 -6.46
CA LYS A 99 20.73 32.53 -7.88
C LYS A 99 20.52 31.10 -8.37
N ALA A 100 19.93 30.95 -9.56
CA ALA A 100 19.87 29.67 -10.24
C ALA A 100 21.28 29.09 -10.41
N ASP A 101 21.40 27.78 -10.30
CA ASP A 101 22.64 27.06 -10.57
C ASP A 101 22.65 26.69 -12.05
N ASP A 102 23.40 27.43 -12.86
CA ASP A 102 23.51 27.25 -14.32
C ASP A 102 24.30 25.97 -14.70
N VAL A 103 24.62 25.10 -13.72
CA VAL A 103 25.24 23.80 -13.99
C VAL A 103 24.17 22.87 -14.54
N VAL A 104 24.04 22.86 -15.84
CA VAL A 104 23.43 21.78 -16.63
C VAL A 104 24.02 20.47 -16.18
N LEU A 105 23.14 19.51 -15.90
CA LEU A 105 23.33 18.10 -15.58
C LEU A 105 24.58 17.46 -16.25
N GLU A 106 25.75 17.65 -15.68
CA GLU A 106 26.91 16.80 -15.89
C GLU A 106 27.42 16.38 -14.50
N GLU A 107 27.39 15.09 -14.27
CA GLU A 107 28.02 14.30 -13.22
C GLU A 107 28.31 14.99 -11.86
N CYS A 108 27.44 14.80 -10.91
CA CYS A 108 27.78 15.03 -9.51
C CYS A 108 28.61 13.86 -8.99
N VAL A 109 29.92 13.92 -9.16
CA VAL A 109 30.88 13.07 -8.48
C VAL A 109 30.89 13.48 -7.01
N VAL A 110 30.30 12.67 -6.16
CA VAL A 110 30.43 12.81 -4.70
C VAL A 110 31.81 12.33 -4.30
N VAL A 111 32.74 13.25 -4.08
CA VAL A 111 34.02 12.95 -3.46
C VAL A 111 33.75 12.71 -1.98
N GLY A 112 33.79 11.44 -1.57
CA GLY A 112 33.73 11.04 -0.17
C GLY A 112 35.02 11.40 0.55
N TYR A 113 34.95 12.34 1.49
CA TYR A 113 36.04 12.52 2.46
C TYR A 113 35.94 11.44 3.53
N GLY A 114 36.78 10.42 3.41
CA GLY A 114 37.04 9.46 4.47
C GLY A 114 37.83 10.13 5.59
N HIS A 115 37.26 10.20 6.77
CA HIS A 115 38.03 10.40 7.98
C HIS A 115 38.27 9.06 8.67
N GLU A 116 39.52 8.61 8.67
CA GLU A 116 40.00 7.53 9.53
C GLU A 116 39.82 7.92 11.00
N LEU A 117 39.00 7.17 11.72
CA LEU A 117 38.94 7.21 13.17
C LEU A 117 39.89 6.14 13.73
N LYS A 118 41.06 6.57 14.21
CA LYS A 118 41.94 5.77 15.05
C LYS A 118 41.23 5.45 16.37
N ALA A 119 41.18 4.15 16.67
CA ALA A 119 40.71 3.64 17.93
C ALA A 119 41.62 4.08 19.08
N THR A 120 41.06 4.69 20.11
CA THR A 120 41.64 4.75 21.44
C THR A 120 40.66 4.24 22.49
N LYS A 121 41.22 3.42 23.38
CA LYS A 121 40.59 2.62 24.42
C LYS A 121 39.99 3.48 25.55
N SER A 122 38.86 2.99 26.03
CA SER A 122 38.33 2.98 27.40
C SER A 122 38.43 4.23 28.29
N VAL A 123 37.29 4.75 28.74
CA VAL A 123 37.04 5.12 30.14
C VAL A 123 35.55 4.90 30.49
N SER A 124 35.41 4.37 31.68
CA SER A 124 34.26 3.84 32.38
C SER A 124 33.04 4.74 32.55
N ALA A 125 31.92 4.04 32.69
CA ALA A 125 30.59 4.52 33.04
C ALA A 125 30.53 5.43 34.26
N ALA A 126 29.79 6.53 34.14
CA ALA A 126 29.14 7.18 35.27
C ALA A 126 27.64 7.28 34.95
N TYR A 127 26.87 6.44 35.61
CA TYR A 127 25.42 6.54 35.68
C TYR A 127 25.04 7.85 36.37
N MET A 128 24.45 8.78 35.65
CA MET A 128 23.57 9.79 36.24
C MET A 128 22.13 9.48 35.87
N ALA A 129 21.39 9.00 36.86
CA ALA A 129 19.95 8.91 36.80
C ALA A 129 19.38 10.31 36.69
N VAL A 130 18.90 10.69 35.51
CA VAL A 130 18.01 11.83 35.34
C VAL A 130 16.60 11.29 35.46
N CYS A 131 15.88 11.65 36.54
CA CYS A 131 14.46 11.45 36.66
C CYS A 131 13.74 12.04 35.42
N PRO A 132 12.92 11.27 34.70
CA PRO A 132 12.08 11.85 33.68
C PRO A 132 10.97 12.63 34.40
N THR A 133 10.92 13.93 34.22
CA THR A 133 9.67 14.71 34.33
C THR A 133 8.62 14.02 33.47
N PRO A 134 7.36 13.87 33.93
CA PRO A 134 6.29 13.37 33.06
C PRO A 134 6.10 14.37 31.92
N GLY A 135 6.80 14.14 30.82
CA GLY A 135 6.48 14.76 29.56
C GLY A 135 5.10 14.25 29.17
N ILE A 136 4.17 15.16 28.91
CA ILE A 136 2.94 14.89 28.20
C ILE A 136 3.35 14.04 26.99
N MET A 137 3.06 12.73 27.02
CA MET A 137 3.03 11.93 25.81
C MET A 137 1.97 12.59 24.94
N TYR A 138 2.42 13.33 23.92
CA TYR A 138 1.57 13.51 22.77
C TYR A 138 1.35 12.09 22.24
N ASP A 139 0.17 11.53 22.49
CA ASP A 139 -0.33 10.44 21.69
C ASP A 139 -0.12 10.88 20.26
N ALA A 140 0.75 10.19 19.54
CA ALA A 140 0.91 10.42 18.12
C ALA A 140 -0.46 10.14 17.53
N VAL A 141 -1.17 11.19 17.16
CA VAL A 141 -2.51 11.11 16.57
C VAL A 141 -2.36 10.13 15.42
N ASN A 142 -3.03 8.99 15.54
CA ASN A 142 -3.03 8.01 14.46
C ASN A 142 -3.67 8.67 13.24
N ALA A 143 -2.84 9.08 12.29
CA ALA A 143 -3.23 9.81 11.09
C ALA A 143 -3.47 8.85 9.90
N GLU A 144 -3.60 7.56 10.18
CA GLU A 144 -3.90 6.56 9.14
C GLU A 144 -5.30 6.79 8.55
N GLU A 145 -5.41 6.59 7.25
CA GLU A 145 -6.62 6.89 6.49
C GLU A 145 -7.01 5.68 5.66
N TYR A 146 -8.24 5.20 5.89
CA TYR A 146 -8.86 4.10 5.14
C TYR A 146 -10.10 4.62 4.41
N GLY A 147 -10.35 4.09 3.21
CA GLY A 147 -11.56 4.45 2.45
C GLY A 147 -12.79 3.83 3.10
N GLN A 148 -13.82 4.62 3.34
CA GLN A 148 -15.10 4.10 3.83
C GLN A 148 -15.63 3.02 2.89
N ILE A 149 -16.05 1.89 3.46
CA ILE A 149 -16.56 0.74 2.72
C ILE A 149 -18.06 0.58 3.02
N GLN A 150 -18.87 0.65 1.97
CA GLN A 150 -20.29 0.32 2.05
C GLN A 150 -20.47 -1.15 1.67
N GLU A 151 -20.89 -1.97 2.62
CA GLU A 151 -21.04 -3.42 2.41
C GLU A 151 -22.14 -3.76 1.40
N ASN A 152 -21.90 -4.78 0.58
CA ASN A 152 -22.89 -5.31 -0.35
C ASN A 152 -24.07 -5.92 0.40
N GLY A 153 -25.28 -5.45 0.12
CA GLY A 153 -26.53 -6.04 0.60
C GLY A 153 -27.03 -7.18 -0.28
N PHE A 154 -28.04 -7.90 0.21
CA PHE A 154 -28.75 -8.89 -0.59
C PHE A 154 -29.53 -8.24 -1.72
N LYS A 155 -29.44 -8.86 -2.91
CA LYS A 155 -30.21 -8.50 -4.09
C LYS A 155 -31.22 -9.59 -4.44
N SER A 156 -32.45 -9.21 -4.74
CA SER A 156 -33.47 -10.13 -5.26
C SER A 156 -33.12 -10.60 -6.66
N VAL A 157 -33.12 -11.90 -6.92
CA VAL A 157 -32.83 -12.45 -8.25
C VAL A 157 -33.89 -12.06 -9.26
N SER A 158 -35.15 -11.84 -8.82
CA SER A 158 -36.24 -11.38 -9.72
C SER A 158 -36.01 -9.95 -10.24
N ASP A 159 -35.30 -9.11 -9.50
CA ASP A 159 -35.06 -7.71 -9.87
C ASP A 159 -33.67 -7.51 -10.45
N ALA A 160 -32.68 -8.26 -9.98
CA ALA A 160 -31.28 -8.18 -10.39
C ALA A 160 -30.65 -9.58 -10.47
N PRO A 161 -30.87 -10.34 -11.55
CA PRO A 161 -30.36 -11.70 -11.69
C PRO A 161 -28.84 -11.79 -11.92
N LEU A 162 -28.18 -10.66 -12.20
CA LEU A 162 -26.77 -10.58 -12.54
C LEU A 162 -25.96 -9.91 -11.45
N SER A 163 -24.73 -10.40 -11.28
CA SER A 163 -23.70 -9.76 -10.47
C SER A 163 -22.42 -9.67 -11.28
N THR A 164 -21.93 -8.46 -11.54
CA THR A 164 -20.77 -8.23 -12.39
C THR A 164 -19.67 -7.55 -11.58
N VAL A 165 -18.44 -8.08 -11.66
CA VAL A 165 -17.31 -7.61 -10.86
C VAL A 165 -15.99 -7.73 -11.63
N SER A 166 -15.06 -6.79 -11.41
CA SER A 166 -13.65 -6.93 -11.77
C SER A 166 -12.98 -7.87 -10.79
N ILE A 167 -12.09 -8.75 -11.30
CA ILE A 167 -11.39 -9.74 -10.46
C ILE A 167 -10.11 -9.20 -9.82
N ASP A 168 -9.84 -7.91 -9.93
CA ASP A 168 -8.67 -7.28 -9.34
C ASP A 168 -8.75 -7.30 -7.81
N VAL A 169 -7.79 -7.94 -7.16
CA VAL A 169 -7.75 -8.09 -5.71
C VAL A 169 -6.33 -7.90 -5.21
N ASP A 170 -6.17 -6.94 -4.30
CA ASP A 170 -4.94 -6.71 -3.55
C ASP A 170 -4.87 -7.61 -2.30
N ALA A 171 -3.81 -7.50 -1.51
CA ALA A 171 -3.63 -8.25 -0.28
C ALA A 171 -3.24 -7.36 0.92
N ALA A 172 -3.27 -6.04 0.77
CA ALA A 172 -2.80 -5.09 1.77
C ALA A 172 -3.64 -5.11 3.06
N SER A 173 -4.95 -5.38 2.95
CA SER A 173 -5.85 -5.42 4.10
C SER A 173 -5.46 -6.52 5.09
N TYR A 174 -4.99 -7.69 4.62
CA TYR A 174 -4.58 -8.78 5.52
C TYR A 174 -3.34 -8.42 6.34
N SER A 175 -2.29 -7.90 5.71
CA SER A 175 -1.07 -7.50 6.40
C SER A 175 -1.30 -6.32 7.35
N ASN A 176 -2.19 -5.38 6.99
CA ASN A 176 -2.65 -4.32 7.90
C ASN A 176 -3.40 -4.89 9.11
N MET A 177 -4.38 -5.75 8.91
CA MET A 177 -5.10 -6.46 9.99
C MET A 177 -4.12 -7.17 10.92
N ARG A 178 -3.17 -7.94 10.36
CA ARG A 178 -2.14 -8.65 11.11
C ARG A 178 -1.31 -7.71 11.98
N ARG A 179 -0.91 -6.57 11.43
CA ARG A 179 -0.15 -5.54 12.13
C ARG A 179 -0.91 -5.01 13.35
N PHE A 180 -2.19 -4.65 13.20
CA PHE A 180 -3.02 -4.17 14.32
C PHE A 180 -3.14 -5.22 15.42
N ILE A 181 -3.51 -6.45 15.06
CA ILE A 181 -3.69 -7.54 16.04
C ILE A 181 -2.38 -7.85 16.77
N ASN A 182 -1.23 -7.86 16.07
CA ASN A 182 0.07 -8.09 16.69
C ASN A 182 0.49 -6.94 17.63
N LYS A 183 -0.08 -5.74 17.49
CA LYS A 183 0.10 -4.64 18.44
C LYS A 183 -0.85 -4.70 19.64
N GLY A 184 -1.77 -5.62 19.66
CA GLY A 184 -2.80 -5.70 20.70
C GLY A 184 -3.99 -4.78 20.46
N GLU A 185 -4.27 -4.41 19.22
CA GLU A 185 -5.37 -3.54 18.79
C GLU A 185 -6.24 -4.26 17.77
N LEU A 186 -7.56 -4.01 17.78
CA LEU A 186 -8.41 -4.41 16.67
C LEU A 186 -8.28 -3.39 15.53
N PRO A 187 -8.26 -3.84 14.26
CA PRO A 187 -8.19 -2.93 13.12
C PRO A 187 -9.47 -2.10 13.01
N PRO A 188 -9.38 -0.87 12.48
CA PRO A 188 -10.57 -0.11 12.09
C PRO A 188 -11.43 -0.90 11.08
N VAL A 189 -12.75 -0.77 11.15
CA VAL A 189 -13.69 -1.51 10.28
C VAL A 189 -13.43 -1.26 8.79
N ASP A 190 -13.08 -0.03 8.42
CA ASP A 190 -12.76 0.37 7.06
C ASP A 190 -11.38 -0.10 6.56
N ALA A 191 -10.53 -0.63 7.44
CA ALA A 191 -9.27 -1.27 7.04
C ALA A 191 -9.45 -2.71 6.56
N ILE A 192 -10.65 -3.28 6.74
CA ILE A 192 -10.94 -4.69 6.44
C ILE A 192 -11.69 -4.81 5.11
N ARG A 193 -11.00 -5.30 4.10
CA ARG A 193 -11.56 -5.72 2.81
C ARG A 193 -11.60 -7.23 2.77
N THR A 194 -12.81 -7.79 2.89
CA THR A 194 -12.99 -9.25 3.10
C THR A 194 -12.44 -10.06 1.92
N GLU A 195 -12.59 -9.58 0.71
CA GLU A 195 -12.00 -10.19 -0.49
C GLU A 195 -10.48 -10.28 -0.43
N GLU A 196 -9.81 -9.24 0.11
CA GLU A 196 -8.36 -9.24 0.26
C GLU A 196 -7.89 -10.22 1.34
N LEU A 197 -8.66 -10.36 2.44
CA LEU A 197 -8.35 -11.37 3.45
C LEU A 197 -8.45 -12.78 2.87
N VAL A 198 -9.51 -13.07 2.09
CA VAL A 198 -9.71 -14.38 1.46
C VAL A 198 -8.61 -14.66 0.43
N ASN A 199 -8.28 -13.67 -0.40
CA ASN A 199 -7.31 -13.82 -1.49
C ASN A 199 -5.84 -13.71 -1.04
N TYR A 200 -5.59 -13.43 0.23
CA TYR A 200 -4.24 -13.52 0.81
C TYR A 200 -3.69 -14.94 0.78
N PHE A 201 -4.56 -15.95 0.82
CA PHE A 201 -4.21 -17.36 0.86
C PHE A 201 -4.26 -18.00 -0.53
N SER A 202 -3.36 -18.93 -0.76
CA SER A 202 -3.42 -19.79 -1.93
C SER A 202 -4.33 -21.00 -1.66
N TYR A 203 -5.14 -21.34 -2.67
CA TYR A 203 -6.02 -22.50 -2.68
C TYR A 203 -5.63 -23.45 -3.80
N ASP A 204 -5.81 -24.75 -3.57
CA ASP A 204 -5.45 -25.78 -4.55
C ASP A 204 -6.53 -25.91 -5.62
N TYR A 205 -6.52 -24.95 -6.55
CA TYR A 205 -7.40 -24.98 -7.72
C TYR A 205 -6.77 -25.77 -8.87
N PRO A 206 -7.58 -26.55 -9.60
CA PRO A 206 -7.12 -27.26 -10.79
C PRO A 206 -6.52 -26.29 -11.82
N LYS A 207 -5.39 -26.67 -12.40
CA LYS A 207 -4.73 -25.91 -13.46
C LYS A 207 -5.58 -25.90 -14.75
N PRO A 208 -5.53 -24.81 -15.53
CA PRO A 208 -6.15 -24.79 -16.86
C PRO A 208 -5.57 -25.89 -17.75
N THR A 209 -6.47 -26.59 -18.45
CA THR A 209 -6.13 -27.57 -19.50
C THR A 209 -6.61 -27.03 -20.84
N GLY A 210 -5.85 -27.29 -21.92
CA GLY A 210 -6.21 -26.80 -23.26
C GLY A 210 -5.75 -25.37 -23.54
N SER A 211 -6.52 -24.59 -24.35
CA SER A 211 -6.14 -23.26 -24.87
C SER A 211 -6.46 -22.11 -23.91
N ASP A 212 -7.41 -22.29 -23.00
CA ASP A 212 -7.86 -21.20 -22.12
C ASP A 212 -6.80 -20.86 -21.06
N PRO A 213 -6.55 -19.58 -20.81
CA PRO A 213 -5.54 -19.14 -19.85
C PRO A 213 -6.02 -19.25 -18.40
N VAL A 214 -7.32 -19.40 -18.15
CA VAL A 214 -7.94 -19.42 -16.83
C VAL A 214 -8.86 -20.64 -16.70
N LYS A 215 -8.85 -21.26 -15.51
CA LYS A 215 -9.79 -22.33 -15.11
C LYS A 215 -10.76 -21.78 -14.08
N ILE A 216 -12.04 -22.01 -14.30
CA ILE A 216 -13.12 -21.71 -13.34
C ILE A 216 -13.40 -22.98 -12.52
N THR A 217 -13.52 -22.84 -11.22
CA THR A 217 -13.89 -23.90 -10.28
C THR A 217 -14.98 -23.39 -9.35
N MET A 218 -16.03 -24.17 -9.12
CA MET A 218 -17.13 -23.80 -8.24
C MET A 218 -17.39 -24.89 -7.20
N GLU A 219 -17.76 -24.45 -6.01
CA GLU A 219 -18.12 -25.33 -4.90
C GLU A 219 -19.17 -24.63 -4.04
N ALA A 220 -20.16 -25.37 -3.55
CA ALA A 220 -21.19 -24.85 -2.66
C ALA A 220 -21.33 -25.70 -1.40
N GLY A 221 -21.64 -25.04 -0.28
CA GLY A 221 -21.86 -25.67 1.00
C GLY A 221 -22.87 -24.91 1.86
N ALA A 222 -23.17 -25.41 3.05
CA ALA A 222 -23.93 -24.65 4.03
C ALA A 222 -23.17 -23.38 4.41
N CYS A 223 -23.89 -22.27 4.56
CA CYS A 223 -23.31 -21.03 5.02
C CYS A 223 -22.97 -21.14 6.52
N PRO A 224 -21.70 -20.95 6.93
CA PRO A 224 -21.28 -21.19 8.31
C PRO A 224 -21.90 -20.24 9.34
N TRP A 225 -22.35 -19.06 8.92
CA TRP A 225 -22.95 -18.04 9.80
C TRP A 225 -24.47 -17.93 9.67
N ASN A 226 -25.07 -18.65 8.72
CA ASN A 226 -26.52 -18.75 8.57
C ASN A 226 -26.89 -20.10 7.96
N ALA A 227 -27.44 -21.02 8.77
CA ALA A 227 -27.72 -22.40 8.35
C ALA A 227 -28.77 -22.53 7.25
N ASP A 228 -29.65 -21.53 7.07
CA ASP A 228 -30.69 -21.50 6.05
C ASP A 228 -30.17 -21.04 4.68
N HIS A 229 -28.96 -20.49 4.63
CA HIS A 229 -28.31 -20.00 3.43
C HIS A 229 -27.30 -21.00 2.88
N ARG A 230 -26.97 -20.83 1.60
CA ARG A 230 -25.85 -21.52 0.93
C ARG A 230 -24.71 -20.56 0.71
N LEU A 231 -23.50 -21.05 0.80
CA LEU A 231 -22.29 -20.31 0.44
C LEU A 231 -21.68 -20.90 -0.82
N VAL A 232 -21.50 -20.10 -1.85
CA VAL A 232 -20.90 -20.52 -3.12
C VAL A 232 -19.54 -19.88 -3.25
N ARG A 233 -18.50 -20.70 -3.44
CA ARG A 233 -17.14 -20.29 -3.76
C ARG A 233 -16.92 -20.40 -5.26
N ILE A 234 -16.45 -19.33 -5.89
CA ILE A 234 -15.97 -19.29 -7.27
C ILE A 234 -14.46 -19.08 -7.21
N GLY A 235 -13.70 -20.04 -7.69
CA GLY A 235 -12.25 -20.01 -7.78
C GLY A 235 -11.80 -19.87 -9.23
N LEU A 236 -10.88 -18.96 -9.48
CA LEU A 236 -10.20 -18.77 -10.76
C LEU A 236 -8.73 -19.14 -10.61
N LYS A 237 -8.19 -19.91 -11.53
CA LYS A 237 -6.74 -20.24 -11.59
C LYS A 237 -6.20 -19.88 -12.94
N ALA A 238 -5.21 -19.01 -12.97
CA ALA A 238 -4.48 -18.65 -14.16
C ALA A 238 -3.42 -19.72 -14.51
N ARG A 239 -3.10 -19.84 -15.80
CA ARG A 239 -2.04 -20.74 -16.30
C ARG A 239 -0.70 -20.35 -15.70
N GLU A 240 0.07 -21.33 -15.26
CA GLU A 240 1.45 -21.15 -14.82
C GLU A 240 2.38 -21.08 -16.03
N ILE A 241 3.38 -20.20 -15.97
CA ILE A 241 4.47 -20.11 -16.93
C ILE A 241 5.76 -20.45 -16.19
N PRO A 242 6.55 -21.45 -16.66
CA PRO A 242 7.84 -21.74 -16.05
C PRO A 242 8.74 -20.50 -16.02
N THR A 243 9.44 -20.28 -14.92
CA THR A 243 10.23 -19.06 -14.66
C THR A 243 11.28 -18.81 -15.75
N ASP A 244 11.88 -19.88 -16.30
CA ASP A 244 12.91 -19.77 -17.35
C ASP A 244 12.35 -19.21 -18.67
N ASN A 245 11.07 -19.47 -18.94
CA ASN A 245 10.36 -19.00 -20.14
C ASN A 245 9.81 -17.58 -20.01
N LEU A 246 9.89 -16.99 -18.82
CA LEU A 246 9.41 -15.63 -18.62
C LEU A 246 10.31 -14.61 -19.35
N PRO A 247 9.76 -13.59 -20.01
CA PRO A 247 10.52 -12.49 -20.60
C PRO A 247 11.40 -11.77 -19.58
N ALA A 248 12.37 -10.99 -20.05
CA ALA A 248 13.20 -10.16 -19.16
C ALA A 248 12.37 -9.06 -18.51
N SER A 249 12.76 -8.68 -17.30
CA SER A 249 12.14 -7.59 -16.55
C SER A 249 13.03 -6.34 -16.55
N ASN A 250 12.41 -5.18 -16.74
CA ASN A 250 12.99 -3.85 -16.53
C ASN A 250 12.30 -3.22 -15.32
N LEU A 251 12.97 -3.24 -14.18
CA LEU A 251 12.44 -2.82 -12.89
C LEU A 251 13.05 -1.49 -12.47
N VAL A 252 12.22 -0.53 -12.13
CA VAL A 252 12.68 0.73 -11.54
C VAL A 252 12.17 0.80 -10.10
N PHE A 253 13.08 0.70 -9.13
CA PHE A 253 12.75 0.92 -7.73
C PHE A 253 12.66 2.43 -7.49
N LEU A 254 11.47 2.91 -7.18
CA LEU A 254 11.21 4.29 -6.79
C LEU A 254 11.04 4.33 -5.28
N ILE A 255 12.05 4.82 -4.58
CA ILE A 255 12.15 4.68 -3.13
C ILE A 255 12.00 6.05 -2.46
N ASP A 256 11.03 6.12 -1.56
CA ASP A 256 10.91 7.22 -0.62
C ASP A 256 12.07 7.19 0.36
N VAL A 257 12.85 8.27 0.39
CA VAL A 257 13.93 8.46 1.37
C VAL A 257 13.71 9.74 2.18
N SER A 258 12.45 10.21 2.29
CA SER A 258 12.09 11.36 3.13
C SER A 258 12.36 11.10 4.61
N GLY A 259 12.32 12.14 5.43
CA GLY A 259 12.56 12.03 6.88
C GLY A 259 11.58 11.11 7.59
N SER A 260 10.33 10.99 7.09
CA SER A 260 9.32 10.07 7.63
C SER A 260 9.72 8.61 7.47
N MET A 261 10.53 8.27 6.47
CA MET A 261 11.01 6.91 6.20
C MET A 261 12.11 6.42 7.15
N TRP A 262 12.47 7.20 8.15
CA TRP A 262 13.42 6.76 9.17
C TRP A 262 12.80 5.71 10.10
N GLY A 263 13.48 4.56 10.28
CA GLY A 263 13.10 3.52 11.24
C GLY A 263 13.09 2.10 10.67
N ALA A 264 13.09 1.13 11.59
CA ALA A 264 13.24 -0.30 11.30
C ALA A 264 12.09 -0.89 10.44
N ASN A 265 10.86 -0.36 10.59
CA ASN A 265 9.68 -0.79 9.84
C ASN A 265 9.41 0.05 8.58
N ARG A 266 10.35 0.88 8.16
CA ARG A 266 10.30 1.78 7.01
C ARG A 266 11.49 1.54 6.09
N LEU A 267 12.42 2.49 5.94
CA LEU A 267 13.55 2.35 5.00
C LEU A 267 14.41 1.11 5.25
N ASP A 268 14.64 0.71 6.50
CA ASP A 268 15.42 -0.50 6.80
C ASP A 268 14.70 -1.77 6.32
N LEU A 269 13.36 -1.81 6.48
CA LEU A 269 12.54 -2.90 5.95
C LEU A 269 12.49 -2.86 4.42
N VAL A 270 12.39 -1.67 3.79
CA VAL A 270 12.50 -1.51 2.33
C VAL A 270 13.80 -2.09 1.82
N LYS A 271 14.94 -1.72 2.40
CA LYS A 271 16.27 -2.26 2.03
C LYS A 271 16.30 -3.78 2.11
N SER A 272 15.81 -4.33 3.21
CA SER A 272 15.78 -5.78 3.43
C SER A 272 14.87 -6.48 2.42
N SER A 273 13.70 -5.90 2.15
CA SER A 273 12.72 -6.39 1.17
C SER A 273 13.28 -6.41 -0.26
N LEU A 274 13.89 -5.32 -0.68
CA LEU A 274 14.47 -5.23 -2.03
C LEU A 274 15.65 -6.18 -2.22
N LYS A 275 16.45 -6.43 -1.19
CA LYS A 275 17.52 -7.44 -1.25
C LYS A 275 16.99 -8.85 -1.47
N LEU A 276 15.81 -9.20 -0.92
CA LEU A 276 15.16 -10.48 -1.21
C LEU A 276 14.82 -10.59 -2.70
N LEU A 277 14.26 -9.53 -3.28
CA LEU A 277 13.96 -9.50 -4.71
C LEU A 277 15.24 -9.60 -5.56
N VAL A 278 16.29 -8.84 -5.21
CA VAL A 278 17.59 -8.86 -5.93
C VAL A 278 18.21 -10.25 -5.96
N ASN A 279 18.04 -11.04 -4.89
CA ASN A 279 18.55 -12.43 -4.86
C ASN A 279 17.91 -13.31 -5.94
N ASN A 280 16.66 -13.01 -6.34
CA ASN A 280 15.86 -13.77 -7.29
C ASN A 280 15.90 -13.20 -8.72
N LEU A 281 16.64 -12.11 -8.96
CA LEU A 281 16.83 -11.59 -10.32
C LEU A 281 17.60 -12.57 -11.19
N ARG A 282 17.15 -12.68 -12.44
CA ARG A 282 17.86 -13.43 -13.49
C ARG A 282 18.87 -12.49 -14.17
N ASP A 283 19.88 -13.05 -14.78
CA ASP A 283 20.95 -12.28 -15.45
C ASP A 283 20.42 -11.30 -16.50
N LYS A 284 19.33 -11.69 -17.19
CA LYS A 284 18.66 -10.89 -18.23
C LYS A 284 17.78 -9.75 -17.71
N ASP A 285 17.45 -9.75 -16.40
CA ASP A 285 16.64 -8.68 -15.78
C ASP A 285 17.48 -7.44 -15.56
N LYS A 286 16.86 -6.26 -15.53
CA LYS A 286 17.51 -4.97 -15.27
C LYS A 286 16.86 -4.29 -14.09
N VAL A 287 17.67 -3.61 -13.27
CA VAL A 287 17.22 -2.81 -12.14
C VAL A 287 17.83 -1.43 -12.20
N ALA A 288 17.01 -0.39 -12.06
CA ALA A 288 17.42 0.97 -11.76
C ALA A 288 16.86 1.40 -10.41
N ILE A 289 17.52 2.31 -9.71
CA ILE A 289 17.04 2.86 -8.44
C ILE A 289 16.90 4.37 -8.57
N VAL A 290 15.70 4.86 -8.34
CA VAL A 290 15.34 6.27 -8.25
C VAL A 290 14.91 6.54 -6.81
N THR A 291 15.45 7.59 -6.22
CA THR A 291 15.07 8.06 -4.89
C THR A 291 14.36 9.39 -4.97
N TYR A 292 13.44 9.64 -4.05
CA TYR A 292 12.84 10.94 -3.87
C TYR A 292 12.73 11.30 -2.37
N ALA A 293 12.98 12.57 -2.11
CA ALA A 293 12.78 13.24 -0.84
C ALA A 293 12.51 14.72 -1.11
N GLY A 294 13.38 15.66 -0.69
CA GLY A 294 13.33 17.07 -1.12
C GLY A 294 13.60 17.28 -2.62
N SER A 295 14.19 16.29 -3.29
CA SER A 295 14.41 16.21 -4.73
C SER A 295 14.33 14.77 -5.20
N ALA A 296 14.20 14.55 -6.51
CA ALA A 296 14.29 13.23 -7.11
C ALA A 296 15.65 13.06 -7.82
N GLY A 297 16.23 11.86 -7.72
CA GLY A 297 17.52 11.56 -8.34
C GLY A 297 17.67 10.07 -8.68
N VAL A 298 18.55 9.77 -9.65
CA VAL A 298 18.94 8.41 -9.99
C VAL A 298 20.05 7.98 -9.04
N LYS A 299 19.78 7.00 -8.17
CA LYS A 299 20.77 6.40 -7.27
C LYS A 299 21.57 5.30 -7.96
N LEU A 300 20.91 4.54 -8.85
CA LEU A 300 21.54 3.49 -9.65
C LEU A 300 20.93 3.51 -11.05
N GLU A 301 21.76 3.70 -12.07
CA GLU A 301 21.38 3.51 -13.46
C GLU A 301 21.05 2.04 -13.75
N ALA A 302 20.32 1.78 -14.86
CA ALA A 302 19.89 0.43 -15.20
C ALA A 302 21.06 -0.57 -15.23
N THR A 303 21.07 -1.47 -14.26
CA THR A 303 22.12 -2.47 -14.01
C THR A 303 21.55 -3.85 -14.22
N LEU A 304 22.30 -4.76 -14.84
CA LEU A 304 21.89 -6.14 -15.08
C LEU A 304 21.73 -6.92 -13.77
N GLY A 305 20.78 -7.84 -13.74
CA GLY A 305 20.52 -8.73 -12.60
C GLY A 305 21.67 -9.67 -12.27
N SER A 306 22.63 -9.87 -13.18
CA SER A 306 23.90 -10.56 -12.91
C SER A 306 24.81 -9.79 -11.98
N ASP A 307 24.72 -8.43 -11.92
CA ASP A 307 25.54 -7.58 -11.04
C ASP A 307 24.80 -7.28 -9.72
N LYS A 308 24.42 -8.36 -9.03
CA LYS A 308 23.64 -8.28 -7.76
C LYS A 308 24.37 -7.49 -6.67
N GLN A 309 25.70 -7.55 -6.67
CA GLN A 309 26.50 -6.87 -5.65
C GLN A 309 26.35 -5.36 -5.78
N LYS A 310 26.54 -4.80 -6.97
CA LYS A 310 26.36 -3.37 -7.24
C LYS A 310 24.97 -2.87 -6.88
N ILE A 311 23.92 -3.68 -7.21
CA ILE A 311 22.54 -3.33 -6.86
C ILE A 311 22.36 -3.31 -5.33
N ARG A 312 22.91 -4.29 -4.60
CA ARG A 312 22.84 -4.35 -3.13
C ARG A 312 23.57 -3.20 -2.47
N GLU A 313 24.76 -2.84 -2.93
CA GLU A 313 25.54 -1.70 -2.44
C GLU A 313 24.76 -0.41 -2.57
N ALA A 314 24.14 -0.16 -3.74
CA ALA A 314 23.29 1.01 -3.95
C ALA A 314 22.07 1.06 -3.00
N ILE A 315 21.48 -0.11 -2.66
CA ILE A 315 20.41 -0.22 -1.68
C ILE A 315 20.94 0.07 -0.26
N ASP A 316 22.12 -0.43 0.10
CA ASP A 316 22.70 -0.24 1.44
C ASP A 316 23.05 1.21 1.72
N GLU A 317 23.45 1.96 0.71
CA GLU A 317 23.77 3.39 0.81
C GLU A 317 22.55 4.32 0.92
N LEU A 318 21.32 3.81 0.85
CA LEU A 318 20.13 4.62 1.02
C LEU A 318 20.04 5.15 2.46
N THR A 319 19.75 6.41 2.61
CA THR A 319 19.58 7.08 3.91
C THR A 319 18.33 7.95 3.91
N ALA A 320 17.56 7.87 4.99
CA ALA A 320 16.37 8.70 5.13
C ALA A 320 16.74 10.13 5.53
N GLY A 321 16.07 11.13 4.92
CA GLY A 321 16.24 12.55 5.24
C GLY A 321 15.60 13.47 4.21
N GLY A 322 15.28 14.70 4.60
CA GLY A 322 14.66 15.71 3.73
C GLY A 322 13.12 15.70 3.74
N SER A 323 12.52 16.55 2.93
CA SER A 323 11.07 16.66 2.70
C SER A 323 10.62 15.72 1.58
N THR A 324 9.31 15.61 1.34
CA THR A 324 8.75 14.67 0.34
C THR A 324 8.34 15.39 -0.94
N ALA A 325 8.93 15.03 -2.10
CA ALA A 325 8.59 15.54 -3.43
C ALA A 325 8.26 14.37 -4.39
N GLY A 326 7.18 13.65 -4.09
CA GLY A 326 6.82 12.39 -4.75
C GLY A 326 6.52 12.50 -6.25
N GLY A 327 5.89 13.58 -6.71
CA GLY A 327 5.53 13.76 -8.13
C GLY A 327 6.72 13.79 -9.07
N ALA A 328 7.81 14.47 -8.68
CA ALA A 328 9.06 14.50 -9.46
C ALA A 328 9.71 13.10 -9.54
N GLY A 329 9.63 12.31 -8.45
CA GLY A 329 10.12 10.94 -8.40
C GLY A 329 9.40 10.04 -9.40
N ILE A 330 8.08 10.10 -9.46
CA ILE A 330 7.27 9.31 -10.40
C ILE A 330 7.63 9.63 -11.85
N LEU A 331 7.70 10.92 -12.21
CA LEU A 331 8.08 11.35 -13.56
C LEU A 331 9.46 10.82 -13.95
N LEU A 332 10.43 10.94 -13.04
CA LEU A 332 11.79 10.45 -13.28
C LEU A 332 11.80 8.93 -13.43
N ALA A 333 11.09 8.19 -12.59
CA ALA A 333 11.00 6.73 -12.67
C ALA A 333 10.40 6.26 -14.00
N TYR A 334 9.32 6.89 -14.49
CA TYR A 334 8.75 6.58 -15.80
C TYR A 334 9.74 6.92 -16.94
N LYS A 335 10.47 8.04 -16.84
CA LYS A 335 11.51 8.39 -17.82
C LYS A 335 12.60 7.33 -17.89
N ILE A 336 13.08 6.84 -16.75
CA ILE A 336 14.11 5.79 -16.69
C ILE A 336 13.57 4.45 -17.19
N ALA A 337 12.34 4.08 -16.81
CA ALA A 337 11.70 2.85 -17.27
C ALA A 337 11.53 2.84 -18.80
N LYS A 338 11.10 3.96 -19.39
CA LYS A 338 10.97 4.10 -20.85
C LYS A 338 12.32 4.09 -21.57
N LYS A 339 13.36 4.73 -21.00
CA LYS A 339 14.72 4.70 -21.57
C LYS A 339 15.26 3.28 -21.69
N ASN A 340 14.87 2.39 -20.77
CA ASN A 340 15.34 1.01 -20.70
C ASN A 340 14.25 -0.01 -21.09
N PHE A 341 13.21 0.42 -21.79
CA PHE A 341 12.06 -0.38 -22.15
C PHE A 341 12.46 -1.67 -22.89
N ILE A 342 11.92 -2.78 -22.44
CA ILE A 342 12.13 -4.09 -23.06
C ILE A 342 10.83 -4.45 -23.80
N SER A 343 10.91 -4.51 -25.13
CA SER A 343 9.79 -4.97 -25.95
C SER A 343 9.45 -6.41 -25.60
N ASN A 344 8.17 -6.71 -25.42
CA ASN A 344 7.66 -8.00 -24.93
C ASN A 344 8.22 -8.42 -23.56
N GLY A 345 8.84 -7.49 -22.81
CA GLY A 345 9.31 -7.68 -21.44
C GLY A 345 8.33 -7.15 -20.41
N ASN A 346 8.64 -7.39 -19.15
CA ASN A 346 7.91 -6.78 -18.04
C ASN A 346 8.59 -5.46 -17.65
N ASN A 347 7.94 -4.35 -17.93
CA ASN A 347 8.43 -3.00 -17.59
C ASN A 347 7.63 -2.46 -16.41
N ARG A 348 8.27 -2.29 -15.24
CA ARG A 348 7.55 -1.99 -14.02
C ARG A 348 8.31 -1.05 -13.10
N ILE A 349 7.58 -0.09 -12.54
CA ILE A 349 8.03 0.72 -11.41
C ILE A 349 7.52 0.06 -10.13
N ILE A 350 8.38 -0.05 -9.12
CA ILE A 350 8.04 -0.51 -7.78
C ILE A 350 8.26 0.66 -6.83
N LEU A 351 7.17 1.32 -6.45
CA LEU A 351 7.17 2.44 -5.52
C LEU A 351 7.16 1.90 -4.08
N CYS A 352 8.12 2.34 -3.26
CA CYS A 352 8.20 2.03 -1.83
C CYS A 352 8.03 3.33 -1.03
N SER A 353 6.93 3.45 -0.25
CA SER A 353 6.59 4.66 0.51
C SER A 353 5.84 4.31 1.81
N ASP A 354 5.85 5.21 2.79
CA ASP A 354 5.00 5.13 3.99
C ASP A 354 3.59 5.73 3.79
N GLY A 355 3.26 6.12 2.56
CA GLY A 355 1.96 6.68 2.19
C GLY A 355 1.85 8.19 2.31
N ASP A 356 2.81 8.86 2.94
CA ASP A 356 2.86 10.33 2.97
C ASP A 356 3.42 10.87 1.64
N PHE A 357 2.62 10.70 0.60
CA PHE A 357 2.96 11.10 -0.75
C PHE A 357 2.53 12.55 -0.99
N ASN A 358 3.35 13.50 -0.52
CA ASN A 358 3.12 14.92 -0.80
C ASN A 358 3.57 15.25 -2.22
N VAL A 359 2.61 15.53 -3.09
CA VAL A 359 2.79 15.65 -4.55
C VAL A 359 3.31 17.02 -4.98
N GLY A 360 3.70 17.87 -4.03
CA GLY A 360 4.15 19.24 -4.38
C GLY A 360 3.01 20.07 -5.00
N VAL A 361 3.23 20.62 -6.20
CA VAL A 361 2.30 21.55 -6.87
C VAL A 361 1.11 20.85 -7.55
N SER A 362 1.11 19.51 -7.71
CA SER A 362 0.02 18.79 -8.37
C SER A 362 -0.97 18.22 -7.34
N SER A 363 -2.28 18.39 -7.64
CA SER A 363 -3.34 17.75 -6.85
C SER A 363 -3.25 16.22 -6.95
N ALA A 364 -3.93 15.51 -6.05
CA ALA A 364 -4.03 14.04 -6.11
C ALA A 364 -4.57 13.60 -7.49
N GLU A 365 -5.59 14.29 -8.01
CA GLU A 365 -6.18 14.03 -9.32
C GLU A 365 -5.17 14.24 -10.47
N GLY A 366 -4.30 15.23 -10.38
CA GLY A 366 -3.25 15.46 -11.36
C GLY A 366 -2.22 14.33 -11.41
N LEU A 367 -1.90 13.73 -10.26
CA LEU A 367 -1.04 12.57 -10.18
C LEU A 367 -1.70 11.32 -10.76
N GLU A 368 -2.97 11.09 -10.45
CA GLU A 368 -3.75 9.98 -11.00
C GLU A 368 -3.80 10.05 -12.53
N GLN A 369 -4.13 11.22 -13.09
CA GLN A 369 -4.14 11.44 -14.54
C GLN A 369 -2.78 11.22 -15.18
N LEU A 370 -1.69 11.64 -14.51
CA LEU A 370 -0.33 11.40 -14.96
C LEU A 370 -0.04 9.90 -15.05
N ILE A 371 -0.31 9.14 -14.00
CA ILE A 371 -0.06 7.70 -13.95
C ILE A 371 -0.91 6.98 -15.00
N GLU A 372 -2.19 7.34 -15.13
CA GLU A 372 -3.09 6.78 -16.14
C GLU A 372 -2.63 7.06 -17.57
N LYS A 373 -2.04 8.22 -17.83
CA LYS A 373 -1.39 8.53 -19.09
C LYS A 373 -0.12 7.70 -19.31
N GLU A 374 0.72 7.61 -18.29
CA GLU A 374 2.03 6.96 -18.39
C GLU A 374 1.93 5.42 -18.54
N ARG A 375 0.93 4.77 -17.91
CA ARG A 375 0.70 3.33 -18.06
C ARG A 375 0.46 2.89 -19.50
N LYS A 376 -0.10 3.78 -20.35
CA LYS A 376 -0.31 3.52 -21.78
C LYS A 376 0.99 3.27 -22.55
N SER A 377 2.14 3.64 -21.97
CA SER A 377 3.46 3.31 -22.52
C SER A 377 3.88 1.84 -22.31
N GLY A 378 3.07 1.03 -21.59
CA GLY A 378 3.41 -0.35 -21.23
C GLY A 378 4.31 -0.46 -20.01
N VAL A 379 4.48 0.64 -19.24
CA VAL A 379 5.19 0.64 -17.95
C VAL A 379 4.15 0.67 -16.82
N PHE A 380 4.12 -0.35 -15.98
CA PHE A 380 3.16 -0.50 -14.88
C PHE A 380 3.74 -0.01 -13.55
N LEU A 381 2.86 0.34 -12.60
CA LEU A 381 3.24 0.86 -11.29
C LEU A 381 2.70 -0.01 -10.17
N THR A 382 3.57 -0.77 -9.51
CA THR A 382 3.25 -1.48 -8.25
C THR A 382 3.62 -0.59 -7.07
N VAL A 383 2.79 -0.56 -6.04
CA VAL A 383 3.01 0.26 -4.85
C VAL A 383 3.11 -0.63 -3.62
N LEU A 384 4.22 -0.49 -2.90
CA LEU A 384 4.49 -1.18 -1.65
C LEU A 384 4.46 -0.17 -0.50
N GLY A 385 3.47 -0.32 0.38
CA GLY A 385 3.33 0.50 1.57
C GLY A 385 4.16 -0.02 2.73
N TYR A 386 4.76 0.87 3.49
CA TYR A 386 5.59 0.58 4.66
C TYR A 386 5.24 1.50 5.82
N GLY A 387 5.68 1.18 7.03
CA GLY A 387 5.55 2.06 8.19
C GLY A 387 4.17 2.05 8.84
N MET A 388 3.96 2.90 9.82
CA MET A 388 2.77 2.98 10.66
C MET A 388 2.52 4.41 11.11
N GLY A 389 1.25 4.72 11.49
CA GLY A 389 0.86 5.97 12.12
C GLY A 389 0.52 7.10 11.15
N ASN A 390 0.97 7.04 9.90
CA ASN A 390 0.64 8.01 8.84
C ASN A 390 0.31 7.33 7.50
N TYR A 391 -0.04 6.05 7.54
CA TYR A 391 -0.29 5.28 6.34
C TYR A 391 -1.61 5.70 5.65
N LYS A 392 -1.54 6.04 4.35
CA LYS A 392 -2.66 6.52 3.52
C LYS A 392 -3.10 5.43 2.54
N ASP A 393 -3.73 4.39 3.05
CA ASP A 393 -4.13 3.18 2.31
C ASP A 393 -4.89 3.49 1.01
N LYS A 394 -5.97 4.28 1.10
CA LYS A 394 -6.79 4.65 -0.05
C LYS A 394 -5.98 5.31 -1.16
N LYS A 395 -5.07 6.22 -0.82
CA LYS A 395 -4.25 6.95 -1.80
C LYS A 395 -3.30 6.01 -2.53
N ILE A 396 -2.63 5.13 -1.79
CA ILE A 396 -1.69 4.15 -2.33
C ILE A 396 -2.42 3.14 -3.23
N GLN A 397 -3.59 2.66 -2.81
CA GLN A 397 -4.42 1.76 -3.61
C GLN A 397 -4.81 2.39 -4.96
N VAL A 398 -5.27 3.65 -4.96
CA VAL A 398 -5.64 4.37 -6.19
C VAL A 398 -4.45 4.53 -7.13
N LEU A 399 -3.25 4.83 -6.62
CA LEU A 399 -2.04 4.95 -7.45
C LEU A 399 -1.68 3.62 -8.13
N ALA A 400 -1.76 2.50 -7.42
CA ALA A 400 -1.50 1.17 -7.98
C ALA A 400 -2.54 0.81 -9.05
N GLU A 401 -3.82 1.04 -8.76
CA GLU A 401 -4.94 0.79 -9.69
C GLU A 401 -4.80 1.61 -10.98
N LYS A 402 -4.54 2.92 -10.87
CA LYS A 402 -4.31 3.80 -12.03
C LYS A 402 -3.05 3.42 -12.80
N GLY A 403 -2.07 2.80 -12.15
CA GLY A 403 -0.82 2.33 -12.71
C GLY A 403 -0.86 0.91 -13.29
N ASN A 404 -2.01 0.24 -13.30
CA ASN A 404 -2.16 -1.15 -13.72
C ASN A 404 -1.21 -2.11 -12.98
N GLY A 405 -1.01 -1.85 -11.70
CA GLY A 405 -0.15 -2.63 -10.81
C GLY A 405 -0.88 -3.06 -9.55
N ASN A 406 -0.16 -3.68 -8.64
CA ASN A 406 -0.71 -4.21 -7.40
C ASN A 406 -0.33 -3.32 -6.22
N HIS A 407 -1.17 -3.32 -5.20
CA HIS A 407 -0.92 -2.71 -3.91
C HIS A 407 -0.67 -3.79 -2.86
N ALA A 408 0.41 -3.66 -2.12
CA ALA A 408 0.70 -4.50 -0.95
C ALA A 408 1.22 -3.64 0.21
N TYR A 409 0.87 -4.02 1.44
CA TYR A 409 1.42 -3.41 2.64
C TYR A 409 2.42 -4.38 3.29
N ILE A 410 3.67 -3.94 3.42
CA ILE A 410 4.77 -4.75 3.94
C ILE A 410 4.96 -4.44 5.43
N ASP A 411 4.37 -5.25 6.29
CA ASP A 411 4.46 -5.11 7.74
C ASP A 411 5.71 -5.79 8.34
N ASN A 412 6.25 -6.79 7.62
CA ASN A 412 7.42 -7.55 8.04
C ASN A 412 8.15 -8.21 6.86
N LEU A 413 9.30 -8.83 7.14
CA LEU A 413 10.12 -9.47 6.11
C LEU A 413 9.48 -10.73 5.50
N GLN A 414 8.60 -11.43 6.24
CA GLN A 414 7.87 -12.59 5.71
C GLN A 414 6.86 -12.15 4.65
N GLU A 415 6.18 -11.02 4.87
CA GLU A 415 5.31 -10.40 3.89
C GLU A 415 6.10 -9.92 2.65
N ALA A 416 7.25 -9.30 2.86
CA ALA A 416 8.14 -8.93 1.77
C ALA A 416 8.55 -10.14 0.91
N ASN A 417 8.86 -11.27 1.55
CA ASN A 417 9.18 -12.50 0.84
C ASN A 417 7.97 -13.07 0.09
N ARG A 418 6.77 -13.02 0.68
CA ARG A 418 5.52 -13.44 0.03
C ARG A 418 5.29 -12.64 -1.25
N VAL A 419 5.32 -11.32 -1.15
CA VAL A 419 5.01 -10.39 -2.25
C VAL A 419 6.11 -10.36 -3.29
N LEU A 420 7.37 -10.16 -2.89
CA LEU A 420 8.49 -9.89 -3.80
C LEU A 420 9.20 -11.16 -4.33
N VAL A 421 9.00 -12.30 -3.70
CA VAL A 421 9.60 -13.57 -4.13
C VAL A 421 8.52 -14.57 -4.51
N GLY A 422 7.52 -14.77 -3.66
CA GLY A 422 6.48 -15.78 -3.87
C GLY A 422 5.50 -15.41 -4.98
N GLU A 423 5.04 -14.17 -5.01
CA GLU A 423 4.04 -13.69 -5.97
C GLU A 423 4.65 -12.93 -7.15
N PHE A 424 5.89 -12.48 -7.03
CA PHE A 424 6.55 -11.64 -8.02
C PHE A 424 6.54 -12.27 -9.43
N GLY A 425 6.73 -13.60 -9.54
CA GLY A 425 6.61 -14.31 -10.81
C GLY A 425 5.18 -14.36 -11.33
N ALA A 426 4.18 -14.49 -10.44
CA ALA A 426 2.77 -14.59 -10.78
C ALA A 426 2.18 -13.23 -11.22
N THR A 427 2.55 -12.14 -10.52
CA THR A 427 2.00 -10.81 -10.79
C THR A 427 2.65 -10.10 -11.98
N LEU A 428 3.85 -10.51 -12.37
CA LEU A 428 4.64 -9.81 -13.40
C LEU A 428 4.27 -10.16 -14.84
N HIS A 429 3.65 -11.31 -15.08
CA HIS A 429 3.35 -11.78 -16.44
C HIS A 429 1.86 -12.01 -16.59
N THR A 430 1.18 -11.03 -17.13
CA THR A 430 -0.24 -11.10 -17.44
C THR A 430 -0.51 -12.22 -18.45
N VAL A 431 -1.39 -13.15 -18.11
CA VAL A 431 -1.89 -14.21 -19.00
C VAL A 431 -3.30 -13.96 -19.48
N ALA A 432 -4.05 -13.12 -18.77
CA ALA A 432 -5.37 -12.65 -19.16
C ALA A 432 -5.54 -11.21 -18.71
N LYS A 433 -5.91 -10.30 -19.63
CA LYS A 433 -6.16 -8.88 -19.36
C LYS A 433 -7.65 -8.62 -19.24
N ASP A 434 -8.01 -7.53 -18.54
CA ASP A 434 -9.40 -7.03 -18.43
C ASP A 434 -10.39 -8.12 -18.04
N VAL A 435 -10.06 -8.90 -17.02
CA VAL A 435 -10.86 -10.06 -16.62
C VAL A 435 -12.07 -9.62 -15.82
N LYS A 436 -13.26 -9.92 -16.36
CA LYS A 436 -14.57 -9.60 -15.77
C LYS A 436 -15.31 -10.89 -15.45
N LEU A 437 -15.82 -10.96 -14.23
CA LEU A 437 -16.65 -12.04 -13.76
C LEU A 437 -18.11 -11.56 -13.73
N GLN A 438 -19.02 -12.31 -14.34
CA GLN A 438 -20.45 -12.11 -14.21
C GLN A 438 -21.10 -13.42 -13.78
N VAL A 439 -21.91 -13.36 -12.75
CA VAL A 439 -22.68 -14.49 -12.23
C VAL A 439 -24.16 -14.23 -12.52
N GLU A 440 -24.79 -15.19 -13.18
CA GLU A 440 -26.24 -15.21 -13.43
C GLU A 440 -26.88 -16.23 -12.52
N PHE A 441 -27.79 -15.80 -11.66
CA PHE A 441 -28.50 -16.66 -10.70
C PHE A 441 -29.80 -17.17 -11.28
N ASN A 442 -30.10 -18.46 -11.07
CA ASN A 442 -31.34 -19.08 -11.53
C ASN A 442 -32.48 -18.72 -10.57
N PRO A 443 -33.50 -17.94 -10.99
CA PRO A 443 -34.59 -17.52 -10.12
C PRO A 443 -35.48 -18.67 -9.64
N SER A 444 -35.40 -19.85 -10.27
CA SER A 444 -36.11 -21.03 -9.81
C SER A 444 -35.44 -21.72 -8.61
N GLN A 445 -34.17 -21.45 -8.38
CA GLN A 445 -33.38 -22.05 -7.29
C GLN A 445 -32.97 -21.02 -6.24
N VAL A 446 -32.79 -19.75 -6.63
CA VAL A 446 -32.25 -18.67 -5.82
C VAL A 446 -33.26 -17.53 -5.70
N GLN A 447 -33.61 -17.18 -4.46
CA GLN A 447 -34.47 -16.04 -4.17
C GLN A 447 -33.67 -14.74 -4.10
N ALA A 448 -32.51 -14.77 -3.43
CA ALA A 448 -31.63 -13.63 -3.28
C ALA A 448 -30.17 -14.07 -3.15
N TYR A 449 -29.26 -13.16 -3.41
CA TYR A 449 -27.82 -13.38 -3.29
C TYR A 449 -27.09 -12.12 -2.80
N ARG A 450 -25.90 -12.32 -2.26
CA ARG A 450 -24.98 -11.27 -1.84
C ARG A 450 -23.55 -11.64 -2.20
N LEU A 451 -22.81 -10.74 -2.85
CA LEU A 451 -21.37 -10.88 -3.03
C LEU A 451 -20.65 -10.44 -1.74
N ILE A 452 -19.72 -11.24 -1.25
CA ILE A 452 -18.95 -10.96 -0.04
C ILE A 452 -17.65 -10.27 -0.41
N GLY A 453 -17.48 -9.01 0.02
CA GLY A 453 -16.36 -8.17 -0.38
C GLY A 453 -16.53 -7.62 -1.80
N TYR A 454 -15.43 -7.16 -2.39
CA TYR A 454 -15.40 -6.59 -3.76
C TYR A 454 -16.23 -5.31 -3.94
N GLU A 455 -16.55 -4.59 -2.89
CA GLU A 455 -17.42 -3.40 -2.93
C GLU A 455 -16.85 -2.31 -3.86
N SER A 456 -15.52 -2.15 -3.89
CA SER A 456 -14.83 -1.21 -4.78
C SER A 456 -14.64 -1.73 -6.22
N ARG A 457 -14.96 -3.00 -6.48
CA ARG A 457 -14.70 -3.69 -7.75
C ARG A 457 -15.98 -4.02 -8.52
N LEU A 458 -17.14 -3.58 -8.04
CA LEU A 458 -18.42 -3.77 -8.74
C LEU A 458 -18.42 -3.06 -10.09
N LEU A 459 -18.96 -3.75 -11.09
CA LEU A 459 -19.19 -3.23 -12.43
C LEU A 459 -20.69 -3.22 -12.71
N LYS A 460 -21.13 -2.37 -13.64
CA LYS A 460 -22.48 -2.46 -14.17
C LYS A 460 -22.60 -3.70 -15.06
N ASP A 461 -23.78 -4.30 -15.12
CA ASP A 461 -23.99 -5.52 -15.90
C ASP A 461 -23.68 -5.33 -17.39
N GLU A 462 -23.93 -4.14 -17.92
CA GLU A 462 -23.57 -3.73 -19.31
C GLU A 462 -22.06 -3.64 -19.55
N ASP A 463 -21.27 -3.32 -18.51
CA ASP A 463 -19.81 -3.22 -18.59
C ASP A 463 -19.15 -4.59 -18.87
N PHE A 464 -19.84 -5.69 -18.60
CA PHE A 464 -19.34 -7.04 -18.91
C PHE A 464 -19.04 -7.20 -20.40
N ASN A 465 -19.86 -6.64 -21.27
CA ASN A 465 -19.71 -6.73 -22.72
C ASN A 465 -18.91 -5.56 -23.32
N ASN A 466 -18.49 -4.61 -22.50
CA ASN A 466 -17.79 -3.41 -22.96
C ASN A 466 -16.27 -3.63 -22.91
N ASP A 467 -15.63 -3.84 -24.07
CA ASP A 467 -14.18 -4.01 -24.18
C ASP A 467 -13.35 -2.74 -23.90
N ALA A 468 -14.00 -1.55 -23.88
CA ALA A 468 -13.34 -0.30 -23.52
C ALA A 468 -13.29 -0.08 -22.00
N LYS A 469 -14.09 -0.84 -21.23
CA LYS A 469 -14.08 -0.77 -19.77
C LYS A 469 -12.95 -1.62 -19.20
N ASP A 470 -12.01 -0.97 -18.54
CA ASP A 470 -10.88 -1.57 -17.87
C ASP A 470 -11.30 -2.47 -16.70
N ALA A 471 -10.59 -3.55 -16.48
CA ALA A 471 -10.79 -4.51 -15.38
C ALA A 471 -9.46 -5.14 -14.98
N GLY A 472 -9.48 -5.98 -13.94
CA GLY A 472 -8.26 -6.57 -13.38
C GLY A 472 -7.55 -7.53 -14.32
N ASP A 473 -6.23 -7.56 -14.23
CA ASP A 473 -5.37 -8.49 -14.96
C ASP A 473 -5.04 -9.73 -14.11
N MET A 474 -4.95 -10.89 -14.75
CA MET A 474 -4.45 -12.10 -14.09
C MET A 474 -3.04 -12.42 -14.55
N GLY A 475 -2.11 -12.45 -13.61
CA GLY A 475 -0.73 -12.92 -13.82
C GLY A 475 -0.61 -14.44 -13.85
N ALA A 476 0.52 -14.94 -14.34
CA ALA A 476 0.79 -16.38 -14.44
C ALA A 476 0.69 -17.06 -13.06
N GLY A 477 -0.11 -18.13 -12.99
CA GLY A 477 -0.31 -18.89 -11.76
C GLY A 477 -1.18 -18.22 -10.69
N HIS A 478 -1.65 -17.00 -10.93
CA HIS A 478 -2.50 -16.27 -9.99
C HIS A 478 -3.82 -17.00 -9.73
N THR A 479 -4.35 -16.85 -8.51
CA THR A 479 -5.66 -17.36 -8.10
C THR A 479 -6.53 -16.24 -7.59
N VAL A 480 -7.81 -16.29 -7.91
CA VAL A 480 -8.82 -15.37 -7.37
C VAL A 480 -9.99 -16.17 -6.82
N THR A 481 -10.47 -15.79 -5.65
CA THR A 481 -11.59 -16.43 -4.95
C THR A 481 -12.67 -15.40 -4.67
N ALA A 482 -13.89 -15.65 -5.13
CA ALA A 482 -15.07 -14.87 -4.79
C ALA A 482 -16.10 -15.74 -4.07
N PHE A 483 -16.78 -15.16 -3.07
CA PHE A 483 -17.87 -15.82 -2.35
C PHE A 483 -19.20 -15.11 -2.59
N TYR A 484 -20.21 -15.92 -2.83
CA TYR A 484 -21.61 -15.50 -2.82
C TYR A 484 -22.38 -16.21 -1.73
N GLU A 485 -23.04 -15.44 -0.87
CA GLU A 485 -24.06 -15.96 0.02
C GLU A 485 -25.40 -15.96 -0.70
N VAL A 486 -26.07 -17.10 -0.72
CA VAL A 486 -27.26 -17.36 -1.54
C VAL A 486 -28.40 -17.80 -0.64
N ILE A 487 -29.58 -17.19 -0.81
CA ILE A 487 -30.83 -17.59 -0.15
C ILE A 487 -31.61 -18.44 -1.14
N PRO A 488 -31.78 -19.76 -0.87
CA PRO A 488 -32.58 -20.63 -1.72
C PRO A 488 -34.05 -20.19 -1.78
N THR A 489 -34.74 -20.58 -2.85
CA THR A 489 -36.19 -20.36 -2.96
C THR A 489 -36.94 -21.11 -1.85
N GLY A 490 -38.00 -20.46 -1.31
CA GLY A 490 -38.80 -21.02 -0.24
C GLY A 490 -38.30 -20.76 1.18
N ILE A 491 -37.11 -20.19 1.34
CA ILE A 491 -36.59 -19.75 2.64
C ILE A 491 -37.15 -18.38 3.00
N LYS A 492 -37.70 -18.24 4.21
CA LYS A 492 -38.12 -16.94 4.73
C LYS A 492 -36.88 -16.08 4.98
N ASN A 493 -36.86 -14.86 4.44
CA ASN A 493 -35.75 -13.93 4.68
C ASN A 493 -36.28 -12.53 4.99
N GLU A 494 -35.44 -11.73 5.69
CA GLU A 494 -35.73 -10.36 6.10
C GLU A 494 -34.91 -9.34 5.29
N TYR A 495 -33.99 -9.82 4.43
CA TYR A 495 -33.01 -8.99 3.73
C TYR A 495 -33.57 -8.36 2.45
N VAL A 496 -34.57 -8.99 1.84
CA VAL A 496 -35.20 -8.47 0.62
C VAL A 496 -36.64 -8.09 0.95
N GLY A 497 -36.87 -6.81 1.13
CA GLY A 497 -38.20 -6.25 1.42
C GLY A 497 -39.14 -6.32 0.21
N LYS A 498 -40.44 -6.36 0.47
CA LYS A 498 -41.45 -6.15 -0.60
C LYS A 498 -41.44 -4.67 -0.98
N ILE A 499 -41.30 -4.39 -2.24
CA ILE A 499 -41.51 -3.06 -2.81
C ILE A 499 -42.99 -2.94 -3.15
N ASP A 500 -43.61 -1.81 -2.78
CA ASP A 500 -44.98 -1.51 -3.13
C ASP A 500 -45.16 -1.48 -4.67
N ASP A 501 -46.38 -1.73 -5.12
CA ASP A 501 -46.72 -1.71 -6.56
C ASP A 501 -46.39 -0.33 -7.14
N LEU A 502 -45.68 -0.32 -8.26
CA LEU A 502 -45.27 0.90 -8.92
C LEU A 502 -46.49 1.59 -9.57
N LYS A 503 -46.71 2.89 -9.30
CA LYS A 503 -47.80 3.67 -9.85
C LYS A 503 -47.76 3.81 -11.37
N TYR A 504 -46.55 3.90 -11.93
CA TYR A 504 -46.33 4.21 -13.35
C TYR A 504 -45.84 3.03 -14.17
N GLN A 505 -45.54 1.90 -13.53
CA GLN A 505 -45.14 0.67 -14.20
C GLN A 505 -45.89 -0.50 -13.56
N LYS A 506 -46.64 -1.24 -14.34
CA LYS A 506 -47.12 -2.56 -13.90
C LYS A 506 -45.89 -3.48 -13.96
N LYS A 507 -45.34 -3.90 -12.78
CA LYS A 507 -44.48 -5.08 -12.75
C LYS A 507 -45.34 -6.23 -13.29
N GLU A 508 -45.19 -6.59 -14.57
CA GLU A 508 -45.60 -7.91 -14.99
C GLU A 508 -44.88 -8.85 -14.01
N LYS A 509 -45.64 -9.62 -13.25
CA LYS A 509 -45.05 -10.71 -12.49
C LYS A 509 -44.25 -11.48 -13.51
N VAL A 510 -42.93 -11.38 -13.46
CA VAL A 510 -42.06 -12.24 -14.24
C VAL A 510 -42.45 -13.64 -13.82
N THR A 511 -43.40 -14.23 -14.52
CA THR A 511 -43.69 -15.65 -14.45
C THR A 511 -42.41 -16.28 -15.00
N VAL A 512 -41.48 -16.56 -14.09
CA VAL A 512 -40.29 -17.32 -14.41
C VAL A 512 -40.80 -18.62 -14.97
N LYS A 513 -40.84 -18.73 -16.30
CA LYS A 513 -41.06 -20.03 -16.95
C LYS A 513 -39.83 -20.84 -16.56
N PRO A 514 -39.98 -21.90 -15.75
CA PRO A 514 -38.84 -22.72 -15.39
C PRO A 514 -38.19 -23.16 -16.72
N THR A 515 -36.92 -22.83 -16.88
CA THR A 515 -36.12 -23.31 -18.04
C THR A 515 -35.93 -24.83 -18.00
N GLY A 516 -36.39 -25.49 -16.93
CA GLY A 516 -36.14 -26.91 -16.66
C GLY A 516 -34.69 -27.20 -16.19
N SER A 517 -33.85 -26.16 -16.12
CA SER A 517 -32.49 -26.32 -15.62
C SER A 517 -32.46 -26.44 -14.10
N ASN A 518 -31.66 -27.39 -13.58
CA ASN A 518 -31.36 -27.55 -12.17
C ASN A 518 -30.16 -26.73 -11.73
N ASP A 519 -29.61 -25.88 -12.62
CA ASP A 519 -28.46 -25.04 -12.29
C ASP A 519 -28.85 -24.06 -11.18
N LEU A 520 -27.96 -23.87 -10.22
CA LEU A 520 -28.05 -22.84 -9.21
C LEU A 520 -27.73 -21.47 -9.81
N LEU A 521 -26.68 -21.44 -10.61
CA LEU A 521 -26.15 -20.24 -11.26
C LEU A 521 -25.28 -20.61 -12.47
N THR A 522 -24.98 -19.62 -13.31
CA THR A 522 -23.98 -19.73 -14.38
C THR A 522 -22.92 -18.66 -14.17
N VAL A 523 -21.65 -19.07 -14.16
CA VAL A 523 -20.51 -18.16 -14.14
C VAL A 523 -20.07 -17.85 -15.56
N LYS A 524 -19.97 -16.57 -15.89
CA LYS A 524 -19.45 -16.05 -17.14
C LYS A 524 -18.14 -15.31 -16.84
N LEU A 525 -17.08 -15.64 -17.58
CA LEU A 525 -15.80 -14.97 -17.51
C LEU A 525 -15.47 -14.36 -18.87
N ARG A 526 -15.10 -13.09 -18.88
CA ARG A 526 -14.66 -12.40 -20.08
C ARG A 526 -13.26 -11.88 -19.88
N TYR A 527 -12.36 -12.11 -20.83
CA TYR A 527 -10.97 -11.73 -20.75
C TYR A 527 -10.37 -11.46 -22.13
N LYS A 528 -9.30 -10.67 -22.19
CA LYS A 528 -8.46 -10.47 -23.37
C LYS A 528 -7.18 -11.27 -23.26
N ALA A 529 -6.67 -11.79 -24.37
CA ALA A 529 -5.30 -12.29 -24.44
C ALA A 529 -4.31 -11.13 -24.28
N PRO A 530 -3.09 -11.34 -23.74
CA PRO A 530 -2.12 -10.27 -23.47
C PRO A 530 -1.79 -9.38 -24.67
N ASP A 531 -1.84 -9.95 -25.87
CA ASP A 531 -1.53 -9.32 -27.16
C ASP A 531 -2.75 -8.86 -27.96
N LYS A 532 -3.96 -8.95 -27.37
CA LYS A 532 -5.22 -8.66 -28.07
C LYS A 532 -6.08 -7.65 -27.32
N ASP A 533 -6.89 -6.93 -28.10
CA ASP A 533 -7.86 -5.95 -27.58
C ASP A 533 -9.32 -6.44 -27.62
N VAL A 534 -9.55 -7.59 -28.29
CA VAL A 534 -10.87 -8.23 -28.35
C VAL A 534 -10.95 -9.33 -27.31
N SER A 535 -12.01 -9.27 -26.49
CA SER A 535 -12.21 -10.25 -25.43
C SER A 535 -12.83 -11.56 -25.94
N LYS A 536 -12.55 -12.62 -25.18
CA LYS A 536 -13.20 -13.93 -25.27
C LYS A 536 -14.11 -14.14 -24.08
N LYS A 537 -15.17 -14.94 -24.24
CA LYS A 537 -16.09 -15.31 -23.17
C LYS A 537 -16.03 -16.81 -22.91
N MET A 538 -16.04 -17.16 -21.63
CA MET A 538 -16.23 -18.52 -21.11
C MET A 538 -17.50 -18.56 -20.29
N GLU A 539 -18.24 -19.66 -20.32
CA GLU A 539 -19.42 -19.88 -19.49
C GLU A 539 -19.36 -21.26 -18.85
N LEU A 540 -19.77 -21.34 -17.59
CA LEU A 540 -19.81 -22.59 -16.85
C LEU A 540 -21.06 -22.62 -15.94
N PRO A 541 -22.08 -23.45 -16.24
CA PRO A 541 -23.22 -23.65 -15.35
C PRO A 541 -22.79 -24.45 -14.10
N PHE A 542 -23.49 -24.25 -13.00
CA PHE A 542 -23.24 -24.92 -11.73
C PHE A 542 -24.52 -25.45 -11.08
N VAL A 543 -24.53 -26.74 -10.78
CA VAL A 543 -25.58 -27.41 -10.02
C VAL A 543 -25.11 -27.61 -8.56
N ASP A 544 -25.88 -27.12 -7.61
CA ASP A 544 -25.63 -27.41 -6.21
C ASP A 544 -26.25 -28.76 -5.83
N ASN A 545 -25.43 -29.74 -5.52
CA ASN A 545 -25.87 -31.07 -5.08
C ASN A 545 -26.47 -31.07 -3.67
N LYS A 546 -26.61 -29.90 -3.04
CA LYS A 546 -27.12 -29.70 -1.66
C LYS A 546 -26.36 -30.48 -0.58
N GLY A 547 -25.22 -31.04 -0.94
CA GLY A 547 -24.31 -31.71 -0.01
C GLY A 547 -23.53 -30.73 0.87
N ASN A 548 -23.03 -31.21 2.00
CA ASN A 548 -22.17 -30.44 2.90
C ASN A 548 -20.73 -31.00 2.92
N ASN A 549 -20.43 -31.93 2.01
CA ASN A 549 -19.07 -32.45 1.88
C ASN A 549 -18.24 -31.49 1.03
N VAL A 550 -17.72 -30.45 1.67
CA VAL A 550 -16.90 -29.42 1.05
C VAL A 550 -15.42 -29.66 1.31
N SER A 551 -14.57 -29.14 0.40
CA SER A 551 -13.12 -29.25 0.50
C SER A 551 -12.57 -28.55 1.75
N SER A 552 -11.37 -28.93 2.17
CA SER A 552 -10.64 -28.24 3.25
C SER A 552 -10.39 -26.77 2.90
N ASP A 553 -10.11 -26.47 1.63
CA ASP A 553 -9.92 -25.10 1.14
C ASP A 553 -11.20 -24.27 1.20
N PHE A 554 -12.36 -24.86 0.93
CA PHE A 554 -13.65 -24.19 1.13
C PHE A 554 -13.86 -23.83 2.60
N ARG A 555 -13.61 -24.78 3.53
CA ARG A 555 -13.74 -24.52 4.97
C ARG A 555 -12.81 -23.41 5.43
N PHE A 556 -11.54 -23.45 5.00
CA PHE A 556 -10.59 -22.44 5.38
C PHE A 556 -10.96 -21.05 4.83
N ALA A 557 -11.27 -20.95 3.55
CA ALA A 557 -11.66 -19.69 2.91
C ALA A 557 -12.94 -19.11 3.53
N SER A 558 -13.92 -19.97 3.88
CA SER A 558 -15.14 -19.56 4.59
C SER A 558 -14.86 -19.05 6.00
N ALA A 559 -13.89 -19.65 6.71
CA ALA A 559 -13.45 -19.16 8.01
C ALA A 559 -12.82 -17.76 7.90
N VAL A 560 -12.02 -17.52 6.87
CA VAL A 560 -11.42 -16.20 6.61
C VAL A 560 -12.50 -15.17 6.30
N ALA A 561 -13.47 -15.50 5.44
CA ALA A 561 -14.59 -14.62 5.12
C ALA A 561 -15.43 -14.28 6.38
N MET A 562 -15.71 -15.28 7.21
CA MET A 562 -16.42 -15.10 8.49
C MET A 562 -15.64 -14.20 9.45
N PHE A 563 -14.31 -14.33 9.52
CA PHE A 563 -13.47 -13.46 10.33
C PHE A 563 -13.51 -12.01 9.84
N GLY A 564 -13.45 -11.79 8.52
CA GLY A 564 -13.60 -10.45 7.93
C GLY A 564 -14.94 -9.80 8.32
N GLN A 565 -16.05 -10.55 8.28
CA GLN A 565 -17.35 -10.05 8.72
C GLN A 565 -17.39 -9.71 10.22
N LEU A 566 -16.72 -10.49 11.07
CA LEU A 566 -16.61 -10.17 12.50
C LEU A 566 -15.83 -8.89 12.76
N LEU A 567 -14.67 -8.72 12.10
CA LEU A 567 -13.84 -7.53 12.27
C LEU A 567 -14.49 -6.26 11.71
N ARG A 568 -15.35 -6.38 10.71
CA ARG A 568 -16.13 -5.27 10.13
C ARG A 568 -17.39 -4.95 10.93
N ASP A 569 -17.76 -5.77 11.89
CA ASP A 569 -19.06 -5.72 12.56
C ASP A 569 -20.23 -5.76 11.55
N SER A 570 -20.10 -6.63 10.54
CA SER A 570 -21.04 -6.74 9.42
C SER A 570 -22.48 -7.00 9.89
N ASP A 571 -23.45 -6.32 9.27
CA ASP A 571 -24.89 -6.57 9.47
C ASP A 571 -25.30 -8.00 9.06
N PHE A 572 -24.48 -8.66 8.24
CA PHE A 572 -24.74 -9.99 7.69
C PHE A 572 -23.92 -11.10 8.37
N LYS A 573 -23.23 -10.81 9.48
CA LYS A 573 -22.42 -11.79 10.20
C LYS A 573 -23.23 -12.92 10.83
N GLY A 574 -24.55 -12.79 10.92
CA GLY A 574 -25.45 -13.81 11.48
C GLY A 574 -24.99 -14.34 12.84
N ASN A 575 -24.82 -15.65 12.95
CA ASN A 575 -24.35 -16.31 14.17
C ASN A 575 -22.82 -16.57 14.17
N ALA A 576 -22.04 -15.78 13.41
CA ALA A 576 -20.59 -15.87 13.39
C ALA A 576 -19.99 -15.64 14.78
N SER A 577 -18.88 -16.31 15.06
CA SER A 577 -18.11 -16.12 16.29
C SER A 577 -16.65 -16.52 16.06
N TYR A 578 -15.73 -15.96 16.83
CA TYR A 578 -14.31 -16.32 16.76
C TYR A 578 -14.07 -17.83 16.96
N ASP A 579 -14.84 -18.47 17.84
CA ASP A 579 -14.74 -19.93 18.07
C ASP A 579 -15.13 -20.73 16.83
N LYS A 580 -16.19 -20.33 16.13
CA LYS A 580 -16.57 -20.94 14.85
C LYS A 580 -15.49 -20.75 13.79
N VAL A 581 -14.92 -19.54 13.69
CA VAL A 581 -13.80 -19.26 12.78
C VAL A 581 -12.62 -20.18 13.05
N ILE A 582 -12.17 -20.27 14.32
CA ILE A 582 -11.05 -21.12 14.73
C ILE A 582 -11.32 -22.59 14.40
N ASN A 583 -12.51 -23.10 14.73
CA ASN A 583 -12.88 -24.49 14.49
C ASN A 583 -12.92 -24.81 12.99
N LEU A 584 -13.50 -23.94 12.18
CA LEU A 584 -13.59 -24.12 10.74
C LEU A 584 -12.22 -24.01 10.06
N ALA A 585 -11.39 -23.05 10.48
CA ALA A 585 -10.03 -22.89 9.97
C ALA A 585 -9.15 -24.10 10.30
N LYS A 586 -9.25 -24.68 11.49
CA LYS A 586 -8.54 -25.92 11.88
C LYS A 586 -8.89 -27.10 10.98
N GLN A 587 -10.14 -27.22 10.50
CA GLN A 587 -10.56 -28.23 9.55
C GLN A 587 -9.99 -28.02 8.13
N GLY A 588 -9.50 -26.82 7.86
CA GLY A 588 -8.92 -26.42 6.56
C GLY A 588 -7.40 -26.27 6.56
N LEU A 589 -6.67 -26.85 7.53
CA LEU A 589 -5.22 -26.70 7.68
C LEU A 589 -4.37 -27.49 6.66
N ASN A 590 -4.96 -28.17 5.69
CA ASN A 590 -4.21 -28.96 4.72
C ASN A 590 -3.24 -28.07 3.93
N ASN A 591 -2.04 -28.62 3.60
CA ASN A 591 -1.01 -27.98 2.77
C ASN A 591 -0.55 -26.59 3.25
N ASP A 592 -0.27 -26.45 4.55
CA ASP A 592 0.23 -25.19 5.13
C ASP A 592 1.76 -25.18 5.31
N ASP A 593 2.51 -25.50 4.25
CA ASP A 593 3.97 -25.61 4.30
C ASP A 593 4.66 -24.30 4.67
N LYS A 594 4.05 -23.17 4.33
CA LYS A 594 4.54 -21.82 4.65
C LYS A 594 4.03 -21.28 5.99
N GLY A 595 3.12 -21.98 6.67
CA GLY A 595 2.58 -21.63 7.99
C GLY A 595 1.57 -20.47 8.02
N TYR A 596 1.11 -19.96 6.86
CA TYR A 596 0.17 -18.82 6.79
C TYR A 596 -1.20 -19.14 7.41
N ARG A 597 -1.73 -20.37 7.22
CA ARG A 597 -3.02 -20.77 7.79
C ARG A 597 -2.95 -20.91 9.31
N ARG A 598 -1.83 -21.39 9.86
CA ARG A 598 -1.59 -21.44 11.31
C ARG A 598 -1.43 -20.04 11.90
N GLU A 599 -0.74 -19.15 11.19
CA GLU A 599 -0.66 -17.73 11.58
C GLU A 599 -2.04 -17.10 11.67
N PHE A 600 -2.90 -17.33 10.68
CA PHE A 600 -4.30 -16.86 10.69
C PHE A 600 -5.05 -17.30 11.95
N ILE A 601 -4.98 -18.59 12.31
CA ILE A 601 -5.65 -19.11 13.51
C ILE A 601 -5.13 -18.38 14.76
N ARG A 602 -3.81 -18.19 14.89
CA ARG A 602 -3.21 -17.43 15.99
C ARG A 602 -3.72 -15.99 16.05
N LEU A 603 -3.87 -15.34 14.90
CA LEU A 603 -4.40 -13.97 14.83
C LEU A 603 -5.88 -13.92 15.26
N VAL A 604 -6.68 -14.90 14.87
CA VAL A 604 -8.10 -15.01 15.31
C VAL A 604 -8.19 -15.24 16.83
N GLU A 605 -7.33 -16.08 17.39
CA GLU A 605 -7.25 -16.32 18.84
C GLU A 605 -6.86 -15.03 19.59
N ALA A 606 -5.90 -14.26 19.06
CA ALA A 606 -5.51 -12.97 19.63
C ALA A 606 -6.65 -11.93 19.55
N ALA A 607 -7.29 -11.78 18.40
CA ALA A 607 -8.43 -10.87 18.21
C ALA A 607 -9.60 -11.18 19.15
N LYS A 608 -9.89 -12.46 19.38
CA LYS A 608 -10.89 -12.90 20.37
C LYS A 608 -10.54 -12.42 21.78
N GLY A 609 -9.25 -12.42 22.15
CA GLY A 609 -8.79 -11.89 23.44
C GLY A 609 -9.01 -10.39 23.56
N LEU A 610 -8.72 -9.63 22.51
CA LEU A 610 -8.87 -8.17 22.45
C LEU A 610 -10.33 -7.72 22.55
N GLU A 611 -11.26 -8.42 21.90
CA GLU A 611 -12.71 -8.11 21.99
C GLU A 611 -13.23 -8.22 23.43
N ARG A 612 -12.79 -9.24 24.18
CA ARG A 612 -13.19 -9.43 25.59
C ARG A 612 -12.69 -8.31 26.50
N THR A 613 -11.50 -7.79 26.23
CA THR A 613 -10.91 -6.69 27.01
C THR A 613 -11.64 -5.38 26.78
N ASN A 614 -12.15 -5.14 25.59
CA ASN A 614 -12.88 -3.91 25.23
C ASN A 614 -14.34 -3.91 25.73
N LYS A 615 -14.90 -5.06 26.11
CA LYS A 615 -16.27 -5.20 26.63
C LYS A 615 -16.33 -5.19 28.17
N ASN A 616 -15.18 -5.23 28.88
CA ASN A 616 -15.06 -5.09 30.33
C ASN A 616 -14.53 -3.70 30.69
#